data_e20c607366babcc734e90b8c29e3a67f
#
_entry.id   e20c607366babcc734e90b8c29e3a67f
#
_cell.length_a   1.000
_cell.length_b   1.000
_cell.length_c   1.000
_cell.angle_alpha   90.00
_cell.angle_beta   90.00
_cell.angle_gamma   90.00
#
_symmetry.space_group_name_H-M   'P 1'
#
loop_
_entity.id
_entity.type
_entity.pdbx_description
1 polymer ?
#
loop_
_entity_poly.entity_id
_entity_poly.type
_entity_poly.pdbx_seq_one_letter_code
_entity_poly.pdbx_strand_id
1 'polypeptide(L)'
;MSLLRAEWIRAKGSTLWWLAGAGLLLGLLLTAFSLVGDVGSATSLLYPQGLLVTGMAAPVAALFAGLAENRERDTRAGGTLWRPGSYTGTRAARITVVWLALAVFVILDFVVPVAAALVFGLDGAAKVALVAAFVWLGMLGPAGLAAAATRRVGLLPTLVAAFVFTIELGYFVERSWWWCNPGAWPARLALPTMEMHFNLLPLEETSPMAGESPFPALALTLLLAAAGFVAAVLTPRRTRPIFRRRTTHEVVAPAPAGPAIPRPARTGFVSAWKGVARA
;
A
#
# COMPACT_ATOMS: atom_id res chain seq x y z
N MET A 1 21.19 12.26 -9.52
CA MET A 1 19.77 12.20 -9.06
C MET A 1 19.68 11.32 -7.83
N SER A 2 19.02 11.72 -6.73
CA SER A 2 18.79 10.85 -5.58
C SER A 2 17.85 9.70 -5.95
N LEU A 3 18.07 8.51 -5.38
CA LEU A 3 17.21 7.33 -5.61
C LEU A 3 15.74 7.62 -5.25
N LEU A 4 15.51 8.41 -4.21
CA LEU A 4 14.16 8.81 -3.80
C LEU A 4 13.47 9.64 -4.88
N ARG A 5 14.16 10.63 -5.47
CA ARG A 5 13.61 11.44 -6.57
C ARG A 5 13.27 10.58 -7.79
N ALA A 6 14.11 9.59 -8.10
CA ALA A 6 13.86 8.68 -9.20
C ALA A 6 12.61 7.81 -8.95
N GLU A 7 12.45 7.27 -7.74
CA GLU A 7 11.25 6.48 -7.37
C GLU A 7 9.99 7.37 -7.29
N TRP A 8 10.11 8.61 -6.80
CA TRP A 8 9.02 9.56 -6.80
C TRP A 8 8.50 9.84 -8.22
N ILE A 9 9.41 10.14 -9.17
CA ILE A 9 9.04 10.39 -10.57
C ILE A 9 8.36 9.16 -11.19
N ARG A 10 8.84 7.96 -10.88
CA ARG A 10 8.20 6.70 -11.33
C ARG A 10 6.82 6.49 -10.70
N ALA A 11 6.63 6.92 -9.47
CA ALA A 11 5.34 6.82 -8.79
C ALA A 11 4.34 7.84 -9.32
N LYS A 12 4.81 9.01 -9.80
CA LYS A 12 3.97 10.06 -10.34
C LYS A 12 3.21 9.55 -11.58
N GLY A 13 1.89 9.56 -11.51
CA GLY A 13 1.04 9.00 -12.57
C GLY A 13 0.77 7.49 -12.47
N SER A 14 1.28 6.81 -11.43
CA SER A 14 0.92 5.41 -11.16
C SER A 14 -0.40 5.30 -10.40
N THR A 15 -0.98 4.09 -10.40
CA THR A 15 -2.18 3.72 -9.64
C THR A 15 -2.06 4.06 -8.14
N LEU A 16 -0.84 4.17 -7.62
CA LEU A 16 -0.57 4.46 -6.22
C LEU A 16 -1.20 5.79 -5.76
N TRP A 17 -1.10 6.84 -6.60
CA TRP A 17 -1.66 8.15 -6.26
C TRP A 17 -3.17 8.23 -6.45
N TRP A 18 -3.71 7.50 -7.41
CA TRP A 18 -5.16 7.33 -7.53
C TRP A 18 -5.73 6.64 -6.30
N LEU A 19 -5.04 5.62 -5.82
CA LEU A 19 -5.43 4.92 -4.59
C LEU A 19 -5.29 5.84 -3.36
N ALA A 20 -4.24 6.68 -3.30
CA ALA A 20 -4.13 7.67 -2.24
C ALA A 20 -5.30 8.67 -2.26
N GLY A 21 -5.74 9.09 -3.45
CA GLY A 21 -6.94 9.94 -3.62
C GLY A 21 -8.24 9.27 -3.15
N ALA A 22 -8.32 7.93 -3.19
CA ALA A 22 -9.49 7.21 -2.68
C ALA A 22 -9.69 7.40 -1.16
N GLY A 23 -8.67 7.82 -0.42
CA GLY A 23 -8.80 8.22 0.99
C GLY A 23 -9.84 9.31 1.18
N LEU A 24 -9.91 10.30 0.29
CA LEU A 24 -10.94 11.35 0.38
C LEU A 24 -12.36 10.79 0.25
N LEU A 25 -12.56 9.86 -0.70
CA LEU A 25 -13.88 9.22 -0.88
C LEU A 25 -14.26 8.40 0.33
N LEU A 26 -13.30 7.68 0.91
CA LEU A 26 -13.51 6.91 2.14
C LEU A 26 -13.86 7.83 3.31
N GLY A 27 -13.10 8.91 3.52
CA GLY A 27 -13.35 9.89 4.56
C GLY A 27 -14.73 10.56 4.43
N LEU A 28 -15.13 10.92 3.21
CA LEU A 28 -16.47 11.44 2.93
C LEU A 28 -17.55 10.42 3.27
N LEU A 29 -17.40 9.18 2.84
CA LEU A 29 -18.35 8.11 3.10
C LEU A 29 -18.49 7.82 4.60
N LEU A 30 -17.37 7.62 5.29
CA LEU A 30 -17.40 7.29 6.72
C LEU A 30 -17.88 8.45 7.58
N THR A 31 -17.51 9.69 7.25
CA THR A 31 -18.02 10.87 7.95
C THR A 31 -19.50 11.09 7.67
N ALA A 32 -19.97 10.92 6.44
CA ALA A 32 -21.38 10.99 6.12
C ALA A 32 -22.19 9.94 6.90
N PHE A 33 -21.65 8.74 7.05
CA PHE A 33 -22.26 7.69 7.87
C PHE A 33 -22.34 8.08 9.35
N SER A 34 -21.31 8.75 9.91
CA SER A 34 -21.35 9.29 11.27
C SER A 34 -22.45 10.32 11.45
N LEU A 35 -22.68 11.17 10.45
CA LEU A 35 -23.69 12.25 10.52
C LEU A 35 -25.13 11.77 10.46
N VAL A 36 -25.37 10.51 10.11
CA VAL A 36 -26.73 9.90 10.18
C VAL A 36 -27.11 9.59 11.64
N GLY A 37 -26.12 9.41 12.51
CA GLY A 37 -26.32 9.22 13.94
C GLY A 37 -26.35 10.52 14.73
N ASP A 38 -26.43 10.40 16.05
CA ASP A 38 -26.30 11.55 16.96
C ASP A 38 -24.81 11.92 17.11
N VAL A 39 -24.45 13.13 16.68
CA VAL A 39 -23.08 13.63 16.71
C VAL A 39 -22.91 14.57 17.90
N GLY A 40 -22.75 14.00 19.09
CA GLY A 40 -22.53 14.79 20.32
C GLY A 40 -21.06 15.23 20.54
N SER A 41 -20.09 14.63 19.85
CA SER A 41 -18.65 14.94 20.03
C SER A 41 -17.84 14.58 18.79
N ALA A 42 -16.59 15.07 18.71
CA ALA A 42 -15.68 14.67 17.64
C ALA A 42 -15.33 13.17 17.70
N THR A 43 -15.42 12.53 18.86
CA THR A 43 -15.20 11.07 19.00
C THR A 43 -16.26 10.28 18.23
N SER A 44 -17.51 10.74 18.17
CA SER A 44 -18.55 10.06 17.39
C SER A 44 -18.26 10.03 15.88
N LEU A 45 -17.50 11.01 15.36
CA LEU A 45 -17.02 11.00 13.98
C LEU A 45 -15.97 9.92 13.73
N LEU A 46 -15.33 9.39 14.78
CA LEU A 46 -14.29 8.37 14.68
C LEU A 46 -14.85 6.94 14.65
N TYR A 47 -16.09 6.71 15.08
CA TYR A 47 -16.63 5.35 15.14
C TYR A 47 -16.61 4.62 13.80
N PRO A 48 -17.08 5.20 12.69
CA PRO A 48 -16.96 4.52 11.40
C PRO A 48 -15.50 4.39 10.92
N GLN A 49 -14.62 5.33 11.33
CA GLN A 49 -13.18 5.24 11.04
C GLN A 49 -12.52 4.03 11.74
N GLY A 50 -13.14 3.52 12.80
CA GLY A 50 -12.75 2.26 13.44
C GLY A 50 -12.68 1.09 12.46
N LEU A 51 -13.53 1.05 11.43
CA LEU A 51 -13.47 0.03 10.38
C LEU A 51 -12.14 0.04 9.63
N LEU A 52 -11.58 1.22 9.36
CA LEU A 52 -10.25 1.32 8.78
C LEU A 52 -9.20 0.74 9.74
N VAL A 53 -9.26 1.11 11.01
CA VAL A 53 -8.27 0.69 12.03
C VAL A 53 -8.32 -0.82 12.27
N THR A 54 -9.52 -1.37 12.44
CA THR A 54 -9.70 -2.76 12.88
C THR A 54 -9.75 -3.76 11.73
N GLY A 55 -10.15 -3.34 10.52
CA GLY A 55 -10.38 -4.25 9.41
C GLY A 55 -9.52 -4.00 8.17
N MET A 56 -9.21 -2.74 7.86
CA MET A 56 -8.71 -2.37 6.54
C MET A 56 -7.28 -1.83 6.51
N ALA A 57 -6.72 -1.37 7.63
CA ALA A 57 -5.41 -0.70 7.64
C ALA A 57 -4.29 -1.57 7.08
N ALA A 58 -4.16 -2.83 7.52
CA ALA A 58 -3.13 -3.73 7.01
C ALA A 58 -3.40 -4.18 5.56
N PRO A 59 -4.63 -4.57 5.14
CA PRO A 59 -4.95 -4.80 3.73
C PRO A 59 -4.66 -3.60 2.81
N VAL A 60 -5.03 -2.39 3.22
CA VAL A 60 -4.74 -1.17 2.45
C VAL A 60 -3.22 -0.95 2.35
N ALA A 61 -2.50 -1.06 3.45
CA ALA A 61 -1.04 -0.96 3.45
C ALA A 61 -0.39 -2.01 2.54
N ALA A 62 -0.90 -3.24 2.55
CA ALA A 62 -0.44 -4.32 1.68
C ALA A 62 -0.76 -4.06 0.21
N LEU A 63 -1.91 -3.47 -0.10
CA LEU A 63 -2.28 -3.09 -1.45
C LEU A 63 -1.32 -2.03 -2.02
N PHE A 64 -1.04 -0.96 -1.27
CA PHE A 64 -0.09 0.08 -1.67
C PHE A 64 1.31 -0.49 -1.92
N ALA A 65 1.82 -1.25 -0.97
CA ALA A 65 3.14 -1.87 -1.09
C ALA A 65 3.20 -2.89 -2.23
N GLY A 66 2.17 -3.70 -2.36
CA GLY A 66 2.08 -4.72 -3.40
C GLY A 66 1.98 -4.16 -4.81
N LEU A 67 1.21 -3.09 -5.01
CA LEU A 67 1.13 -2.40 -6.31
C LEU A 67 2.48 -1.77 -6.68
N ALA A 68 3.19 -1.17 -5.72
CA ALA A 68 4.53 -0.63 -5.95
C ALA A 68 5.53 -1.73 -6.37
N GLU A 69 5.44 -2.92 -5.77
CA GLU A 69 6.28 -4.07 -6.13
C GLU A 69 5.87 -4.72 -7.46
N ASN A 70 4.57 -4.80 -7.76
CA ASN A 70 4.09 -5.33 -9.04
C ASN A 70 4.47 -4.45 -10.22
N ARG A 71 4.42 -3.13 -10.08
CA ARG A 71 4.90 -2.20 -11.11
C ARG A 71 6.33 -2.53 -11.55
N GLU A 72 7.20 -2.86 -10.62
CA GLU A 72 8.57 -3.30 -10.92
C GLU A 72 8.60 -4.63 -11.68
N ARG A 73 7.66 -5.52 -11.37
CA ARG A 73 7.54 -6.83 -12.03
C ARG A 73 7.08 -6.68 -13.47
N ASP A 74 6.07 -5.83 -13.71
CA ASP A 74 5.44 -5.66 -15.03
C ASP A 74 6.39 -4.97 -16.02
N THR A 75 7.27 -4.10 -15.52
CA THR A 75 8.33 -3.48 -16.34
C THR A 75 9.50 -4.44 -16.65
N ARG A 76 9.32 -5.76 -16.50
CA ARG A 76 10.34 -6.81 -16.73
C ARG A 76 11.66 -6.51 -16.02
N ALA A 77 11.57 -6.34 -14.69
CA ALA A 77 12.65 -5.87 -13.83
C ALA A 77 13.00 -4.38 -14.02
N GLY A 78 12.12 -3.63 -14.68
CA GLY A 78 12.10 -2.17 -14.72
C GLY A 78 13.29 -1.49 -15.35
N GLY A 79 14.06 -2.20 -16.11
CA GLY A 79 15.35 -1.66 -16.53
C GLY A 79 16.31 -1.33 -15.37
N THR A 80 15.92 -1.65 -14.10
CA THR A 80 16.83 -1.48 -12.95
C THR A 80 17.97 -2.48 -12.95
N LEU A 81 17.80 -3.64 -13.60
CA LEU A 81 18.88 -4.61 -13.82
C LEU A 81 20.03 -4.03 -14.66
N TRP A 82 19.75 -3.01 -15.45
CA TRP A 82 20.73 -2.36 -16.32
C TRP A 82 21.39 -1.13 -15.69
N ARG A 83 20.95 -0.72 -14.48
CA ARG A 83 21.49 0.45 -13.80
C ARG A 83 22.49 0.01 -12.73
N PRO A 84 23.72 0.53 -12.78
CA PRO A 84 24.66 0.38 -11.68
C PRO A 84 24.08 1.15 -10.47
N GLY A 85 23.52 0.45 -9.51
CA GLY A 85 22.93 1.04 -8.32
C GLY A 85 22.66 0.02 -7.23
N SER A 86 22.61 0.49 -5.99
CA SER A 86 22.30 -0.36 -4.84
C SER A 86 20.83 -0.82 -4.90
N TYR A 87 20.61 -2.12 -4.99
CA TYR A 87 19.27 -2.70 -4.91
C TYR A 87 18.57 -2.37 -3.58
N THR A 88 19.33 -2.34 -2.50
CA THR A 88 18.82 -2.00 -1.17
C THR A 88 18.38 -0.54 -1.12
N GLY A 89 19.19 0.38 -1.66
CA GLY A 89 18.83 1.80 -1.76
C GLY A 89 17.58 2.06 -2.60
N THR A 90 17.40 1.34 -3.72
CA THR A 90 16.19 1.46 -4.54
C THR A 90 14.95 0.95 -3.80
N ARG A 91 15.07 -0.14 -3.04
CA ARG A 91 13.97 -0.69 -2.23
C ARG A 91 13.64 0.24 -1.06
N ALA A 92 14.66 0.80 -0.40
CA ALA A 92 14.46 1.80 0.64
C ALA A 92 13.71 3.02 0.09
N ALA A 93 14.12 3.56 -1.05
CA ALA A 93 13.44 4.67 -1.70
C ALA A 93 11.99 4.32 -2.06
N ARG A 94 11.73 3.11 -2.54
CA ARG A 94 10.38 2.65 -2.90
C ARG A 94 9.47 2.56 -1.70
N ILE A 95 9.89 1.91 -0.61
CA ILE A 95 9.06 1.80 0.58
C ILE A 95 8.80 3.17 1.21
N THR A 96 9.76 4.08 1.17
CA THR A 96 9.56 5.47 1.61
C THR A 96 8.48 6.17 0.77
N VAL A 97 8.47 5.99 -0.56
CA VAL A 97 7.40 6.55 -1.42
C VAL A 97 6.04 5.92 -1.11
N VAL A 98 5.99 4.63 -0.79
CA VAL A 98 4.76 3.96 -0.34
C VAL A 98 4.27 4.57 0.99
N TRP A 99 5.15 4.79 1.95
CA TRP A 99 4.81 5.42 3.22
C TRP A 99 4.28 6.85 3.07
N LEU A 100 4.86 7.63 2.14
CA LEU A 100 4.35 8.95 1.80
C LEU A 100 2.98 8.90 1.12
N ALA A 101 2.75 7.93 0.24
CA ALA A 101 1.44 7.75 -0.39
C ALA A 101 0.37 7.31 0.62
N LEU A 102 0.73 6.47 1.60
CA LEU A 102 -0.13 6.13 2.74
C LEU A 102 -0.42 7.35 3.63
N ALA A 103 0.58 8.23 3.84
CA ALA A 103 0.34 9.48 4.56
C ALA A 103 -0.70 10.35 3.83
N VAL A 104 -0.59 10.49 2.52
CA VAL A 104 -1.57 11.24 1.71
C VAL A 104 -2.94 10.58 1.78
N PHE A 105 -3.03 9.26 1.69
CA PHE A 105 -4.29 8.52 1.85
C PHE A 105 -4.95 8.82 3.19
N VAL A 106 -4.23 8.69 4.30
CA VAL A 106 -4.76 8.92 5.65
C VAL A 106 -5.09 10.39 5.88
N ILE A 107 -4.26 11.33 5.40
CA ILE A 107 -4.57 12.77 5.48
C ILE A 107 -5.88 13.08 4.76
N LEU A 108 -6.08 12.57 3.54
CA LEU A 108 -7.29 12.79 2.77
C LEU A 108 -8.52 12.13 3.40
N ASP A 109 -8.35 10.98 4.01
CA ASP A 109 -9.42 10.29 4.75
C ASP A 109 -9.83 11.09 5.99
N PHE A 110 -8.87 11.50 6.81
CA PHE A 110 -9.14 12.16 8.09
C PHE A 110 -9.39 13.68 8.00
N VAL A 111 -9.01 14.34 6.90
CA VAL A 111 -9.30 15.78 6.73
C VAL A 111 -10.81 16.04 6.77
N VAL A 112 -11.63 15.10 6.31
CA VAL A 112 -13.09 15.23 6.29
C VAL A 112 -13.68 15.25 7.71
N PRO A 113 -13.44 14.24 8.58
CA PRO A 113 -13.96 14.29 9.95
C PRO A 113 -13.32 15.43 10.79
N VAL A 114 -12.06 15.80 10.53
CA VAL A 114 -11.46 17.01 11.18
C VAL A 114 -12.22 18.27 10.75
N ALA A 115 -12.46 18.46 9.46
CA ALA A 115 -13.21 19.61 8.96
C ALA A 115 -14.65 19.62 9.50
N ALA A 116 -15.32 18.45 9.55
CA ALA A 116 -16.64 18.34 10.14
C ALA A 116 -16.64 18.74 11.62
N ALA A 117 -15.67 18.24 12.41
CA ALA A 117 -15.55 18.63 13.82
C ALA A 117 -15.40 20.13 14.00
N LEU A 118 -14.57 20.79 13.17
CA LEU A 118 -14.37 22.24 13.22
C LEU A 118 -15.62 23.02 12.79
N VAL A 119 -16.28 22.59 11.72
CA VAL A 119 -17.48 23.27 11.20
C VAL A 119 -18.67 23.19 12.17
N PHE A 120 -18.83 22.02 12.81
CA PHE A 120 -19.90 21.84 13.79
C PHE A 120 -19.51 22.31 15.22
N GLY A 121 -18.32 22.87 15.39
CA GLY A 121 -17.84 23.34 16.72
C GLY A 121 -17.72 22.21 17.74
N LEU A 122 -17.41 21.00 17.31
CA LEU A 122 -17.26 19.84 18.20
C LEU A 122 -15.90 19.87 18.90
N ASP A 123 -15.90 19.64 20.20
CA ASP A 123 -14.68 19.51 20.96
C ASP A 123 -13.92 18.23 20.54
N GLY A 124 -12.59 18.32 20.42
CA GLY A 124 -11.74 17.16 20.17
C GLY A 124 -11.25 17.00 18.71
N ALA A 125 -11.34 18.01 17.85
CA ALA A 125 -10.78 17.97 16.48
C ALA A 125 -9.28 17.59 16.47
N ALA A 126 -8.50 18.05 17.47
CA ALA A 126 -7.10 17.67 17.64
C ALA A 126 -6.93 16.16 17.92
N LYS A 127 -7.87 15.53 18.62
CA LYS A 127 -7.90 14.10 18.89
C LYS A 127 -8.10 13.31 17.59
N VAL A 128 -8.99 13.78 16.71
CA VAL A 128 -9.19 13.18 15.38
C VAL A 128 -7.90 13.21 14.56
N ALA A 129 -7.20 14.35 14.56
CA ALA A 129 -5.91 14.49 13.88
C ALA A 129 -4.81 13.59 14.49
N LEU A 130 -4.81 13.40 15.79
CA LEU A 130 -3.89 12.49 16.48
C LEU A 130 -4.15 11.04 16.08
N VAL A 131 -5.42 10.62 16.01
CA VAL A 131 -5.80 9.29 15.53
C VAL A 131 -5.33 9.08 14.10
N ALA A 132 -5.46 10.06 13.22
CA ALA A 132 -4.91 9.98 11.86
C ALA A 132 -3.41 9.68 11.85
N ALA A 133 -2.63 10.35 12.70
CA ALA A 133 -1.19 10.08 12.83
C ALA A 133 -0.92 8.65 13.33
N PHE A 134 -1.69 8.15 14.29
CA PHE A 134 -1.57 6.78 14.80
C PHE A 134 -1.93 5.74 13.75
N VAL A 135 -2.99 5.96 12.96
CA VAL A 135 -3.37 5.09 11.85
C VAL A 135 -2.26 5.04 10.81
N TRP A 136 -1.72 6.18 10.41
CA TRP A 136 -0.59 6.21 9.47
C TRP A 136 0.62 5.44 10.00
N LEU A 137 1.05 5.69 11.24
CA LEU A 137 2.17 4.97 11.88
C LEU A 137 1.89 3.46 11.91
N GLY A 138 0.65 3.08 12.25
CA GLY A 138 0.21 1.68 12.28
C GLY A 138 0.31 0.97 10.93
N MET A 139 0.19 1.69 9.82
CA MET A 139 0.26 1.12 8.47
C MET A 139 1.71 0.90 7.98
N LEU A 140 2.71 1.55 8.58
CA LEU A 140 4.09 1.52 8.07
C LEU A 140 4.72 0.13 8.13
N GLY A 141 4.57 -0.55 9.27
CA GLY A 141 5.08 -1.91 9.47
C GLY A 141 4.45 -2.93 8.52
N PRO A 142 3.11 -3.06 8.52
CA PRO A 142 2.39 -3.90 7.57
C PRO A 142 2.76 -3.63 6.11
N ALA A 143 2.92 -2.37 5.68
CA ALA A 143 3.36 -2.03 4.33
C ALA A 143 4.75 -2.60 4.01
N GLY A 144 5.70 -2.48 4.93
CA GLY A 144 7.05 -3.02 4.76
C GLY A 144 7.06 -4.55 4.66
N LEU A 145 6.33 -5.23 5.55
CA LEU A 145 6.18 -6.68 5.53
C LEU A 145 5.49 -7.16 4.25
N ALA A 146 4.45 -6.45 3.81
CA ALA A 146 3.73 -6.76 2.59
C ALA A 146 4.60 -6.57 1.33
N ALA A 147 5.47 -5.54 1.29
CA ALA A 147 6.44 -5.38 0.21
C ALA A 147 7.39 -6.58 0.12
N ALA A 148 7.88 -7.06 1.26
CA ALA A 148 8.73 -8.25 1.34
C ALA A 148 7.98 -9.52 0.91
N ALA A 149 6.75 -9.71 1.38
CA ALA A 149 5.90 -10.86 1.04
C ALA A 149 5.53 -10.88 -0.44
N THR A 150 5.09 -9.75 -1.00
CA THR A 150 4.71 -9.63 -2.42
C THR A 150 5.84 -10.03 -3.36
N ARG A 151 7.09 -9.73 -3.00
CA ARG A 151 8.25 -10.15 -3.79
C ARG A 151 8.45 -11.66 -3.81
N ARG A 152 8.00 -12.37 -2.78
CA ARG A 152 8.15 -13.82 -2.65
C ARG A 152 6.97 -14.60 -3.18
N VAL A 153 5.75 -14.19 -2.80
CA VAL A 153 4.53 -14.96 -3.06
C VAL A 153 3.56 -14.27 -4.04
N GLY A 154 3.77 -12.98 -4.31
CA GLY A 154 2.89 -12.19 -5.19
C GLY A 154 1.86 -11.35 -4.42
N LEU A 155 1.14 -10.48 -5.15
CA LEU A 155 0.20 -9.53 -4.57
C LEU A 155 -1.00 -10.21 -3.91
N LEU A 156 -1.71 -11.08 -4.64
CA LEU A 156 -2.97 -11.67 -4.16
C LEU A 156 -2.79 -12.48 -2.87
N PRO A 157 -1.83 -13.42 -2.76
CA PRO A 157 -1.58 -14.11 -1.49
C PRO A 157 -1.21 -13.17 -0.35
N THR A 158 -0.48 -12.09 -0.64
CA THR A 158 -0.11 -11.09 0.37
C THR A 158 -1.34 -10.32 0.88
N LEU A 159 -2.27 -9.96 0.01
CA LEU A 159 -3.52 -9.28 0.39
C LEU A 159 -4.40 -10.20 1.25
N VAL A 160 -4.56 -11.45 0.84
CA VAL A 160 -5.32 -12.45 1.62
C VAL A 160 -4.68 -12.64 2.99
N ALA A 161 -3.35 -12.78 3.06
CA ALA A 161 -2.64 -12.90 4.32
C ALA A 161 -2.80 -11.64 5.20
N ALA A 162 -2.75 -10.44 4.62
CA ALA A 162 -2.95 -9.19 5.36
C ALA A 162 -4.37 -9.09 5.93
N PHE A 163 -5.37 -9.54 5.18
CA PHE A 163 -6.76 -9.54 5.61
C PHE A 163 -7.00 -10.56 6.75
N VAL A 164 -6.55 -11.79 6.57
CA VAL A 164 -6.64 -12.84 7.60
C VAL A 164 -5.90 -12.40 8.87
N PHE A 165 -4.69 -11.87 8.70
CA PHE A 165 -3.88 -11.36 9.80
C PHE A 165 -4.60 -10.25 10.59
N THR A 166 -5.31 -9.33 9.93
CA THR A 166 -6.06 -8.27 10.60
C THR A 166 -7.18 -8.82 11.46
N ILE A 167 -7.95 -9.79 10.96
CA ILE A 167 -9.07 -10.42 11.69
C ILE A 167 -8.55 -11.21 12.89
N GLU A 168 -7.57 -12.08 12.68
CA GLU A 168 -7.00 -12.93 13.71
C GLU A 168 -6.36 -12.11 14.83
N LEU A 169 -5.62 -11.06 14.46
CA LEU A 169 -4.87 -10.26 15.42
C LEU A 169 -5.76 -9.28 16.18
N GLY A 170 -6.87 -8.86 15.58
CA GLY A 170 -7.85 -8.03 16.24
C GLY A 170 -8.39 -8.63 17.51
N TYR A 171 -8.56 -9.95 17.55
CA TYR A 171 -9.00 -10.67 18.74
C TYR A 171 -8.07 -10.48 19.95
N PHE A 172 -6.79 -10.23 19.71
CA PHE A 172 -5.79 -10.09 20.78
C PHE A 172 -5.59 -8.66 21.28
N VAL A 173 -6.14 -7.66 20.61
CA VAL A 173 -5.94 -6.25 20.96
C VAL A 173 -6.36 -5.94 22.40
N GLU A 174 -7.43 -6.56 22.91
CA GLU A 174 -8.00 -6.31 24.22
C GLU A 174 -7.45 -7.25 25.32
N ARG A 175 -6.60 -8.20 24.96
CA ARG A 175 -6.02 -9.15 25.94
C ARG A 175 -4.87 -8.51 26.71
N SER A 176 -4.68 -8.91 27.96
CA SER A 176 -3.60 -8.41 28.82
C SER A 176 -2.19 -8.66 28.26
N TRP A 177 -2.04 -9.63 27.37
CA TRP A 177 -0.78 -9.99 26.69
C TRP A 177 -0.71 -9.49 25.24
N TRP A 178 -1.49 -8.47 24.88
CA TRP A 178 -1.49 -7.85 23.54
C TRP A 178 -0.09 -7.47 23.02
N TRP A 179 0.80 -7.13 23.92
CA TRP A 179 2.18 -6.75 23.63
C TRP A 179 3.01 -7.87 22.99
N CYS A 180 2.64 -9.16 23.17
CA CYS A 180 3.27 -10.30 22.51
C CYS A 180 2.89 -10.42 21.04
N ASN A 181 1.84 -9.73 20.58
CA ASN A 181 1.29 -9.87 19.25
C ASN A 181 1.53 -8.62 18.39
N PRO A 182 2.51 -8.64 17.45
CA PRO A 182 2.84 -7.48 16.63
C PRO A 182 1.69 -6.92 15.81
N GLY A 183 0.69 -7.73 15.49
CA GLY A 183 -0.47 -7.26 14.73
C GLY A 183 -1.48 -6.50 15.57
N ALA A 184 -1.48 -6.69 16.88
CA ALA A 184 -2.34 -5.95 17.79
C ALA A 184 -1.81 -4.51 18.06
N TRP A 185 -0.50 -4.28 17.88
CA TRP A 185 0.14 -3.02 18.26
C TRP A 185 -0.43 -1.77 17.57
N PRO A 186 -0.66 -1.78 16.23
CA PRO A 186 -1.25 -0.62 15.55
C PRO A 186 -2.67 -0.29 16.03
N ALA A 187 -3.50 -1.33 16.23
CA ALA A 187 -4.86 -1.14 16.70
C ALA A 187 -4.87 -0.68 18.16
N ARG A 188 -4.02 -1.26 19.04
CA ARG A 188 -3.88 -0.82 20.43
C ARG A 188 -3.38 0.61 20.54
N LEU A 189 -2.65 1.13 19.56
CA LEU A 189 -2.23 2.52 19.52
C LEU A 189 -3.41 3.48 19.26
N ALA A 190 -4.33 3.11 18.38
CA ALA A 190 -5.42 3.98 17.94
C ALA A 190 -6.69 3.85 18.78
N LEU A 191 -7.14 2.62 19.10
CA LEU A 191 -8.44 2.34 19.70
C LEU A 191 -8.68 3.03 21.04
N PRO A 192 -7.73 3.06 22.01
CA PRO A 192 -7.96 3.77 23.28
C PRO A 192 -8.19 5.28 23.08
N THR A 193 -7.47 5.87 22.11
CA THR A 193 -7.66 7.29 21.75
C THR A 193 -8.99 7.53 21.05
N MET A 194 -9.50 6.56 20.31
CA MET A 194 -10.82 6.60 19.67
C MET A 194 -11.97 6.29 20.66
N GLU A 195 -11.64 5.88 21.89
CA GLU A 195 -12.60 5.47 22.93
C GLU A 195 -13.53 4.33 22.44
N MET A 196 -12.95 3.33 21.77
CA MET A 196 -13.71 2.21 21.23
C MET A 196 -12.99 0.88 21.39
N HIS A 197 -13.81 -0.16 21.44
CA HIS A 197 -13.42 -1.54 21.37
C HIS A 197 -13.06 -1.97 19.94
N PHE A 198 -12.40 -3.11 19.81
CA PHE A 198 -12.08 -3.68 18.49
C PHE A 198 -13.36 -4.01 17.67
N ASN A 199 -14.46 -4.32 18.33
CA ASN A 199 -15.77 -4.57 17.71
C ASN A 199 -16.57 -3.29 17.36
N LEU A 200 -15.93 -2.12 17.42
CA LEU A 200 -16.50 -0.80 17.12
C LEU A 200 -17.55 -0.31 18.12
N LEU A 201 -17.69 -0.95 19.28
CA LEU A 201 -18.54 -0.45 20.36
C LEU A 201 -17.79 0.63 21.17
N PRO A 202 -18.50 1.59 21.76
CA PRO A 202 -17.89 2.57 22.68
C PRO A 202 -17.15 1.89 23.81
N LEU A 203 -16.02 2.44 24.21
CA LEU A 203 -15.20 1.94 25.30
C LEU A 203 -15.82 2.33 26.64
N GLU A 204 -16.03 1.35 27.50
CA GLU A 204 -16.52 1.58 28.86
C GLU A 204 -15.40 2.17 29.74
N GLU A 205 -15.76 3.04 30.71
CA GLU A 205 -14.80 3.61 31.64
C GLU A 205 -14.05 2.56 32.47
N THR A 206 -14.70 1.41 32.70
CA THR A 206 -14.13 0.27 33.44
C THR A 206 -13.19 -0.59 32.58
N SER A 207 -13.12 -0.34 31.31
CA SER A 207 -12.26 -1.12 30.41
C SER A 207 -10.77 -0.92 30.72
N PRO A 208 -9.95 -1.99 30.69
CA PRO A 208 -8.50 -1.89 30.84
C PRO A 208 -7.82 -0.98 29.81
N MET A 209 -8.50 -0.68 28.70
CA MET A 209 -8.01 0.23 27.68
C MET A 209 -8.33 1.70 27.96
N ALA A 210 -9.30 1.97 28.85
CA ALA A 210 -9.69 3.33 29.19
C ALA A 210 -8.54 4.03 29.94
N GLY A 211 -8.14 5.18 29.44
CA GLY A 211 -7.05 5.95 30.05
C GLY A 211 -5.65 5.34 29.89
N GLU A 212 -5.48 4.28 29.11
CA GLU A 212 -4.16 3.69 28.88
C GLU A 212 -3.23 4.66 28.13
N SER A 213 -1.99 4.71 28.59
CA SER A 213 -0.95 5.51 27.91
C SER A 213 -0.65 4.94 26.51
N PRO A 214 -0.65 5.76 25.45
CA PRO A 214 -0.34 5.30 24.10
C PRO A 214 1.15 4.96 23.90
N PHE A 215 2.04 5.34 24.82
CA PHE A 215 3.49 5.20 24.63
C PHE A 215 3.98 3.76 24.43
N PRO A 216 3.54 2.74 25.18
CA PRO A 216 3.96 1.36 24.94
C PRO A 216 3.54 0.87 23.54
N ALA A 217 2.29 1.12 23.16
CA ALA A 217 1.78 0.75 21.84
C ALA A 217 2.50 1.50 20.70
N LEU A 218 2.81 2.79 20.91
CA LEU A 218 3.59 3.60 19.98
C LEU A 218 5.00 3.03 19.78
N ALA A 219 5.71 2.72 20.87
CA ALA A 219 7.06 2.17 20.80
C ALA A 219 7.09 0.84 20.04
N LEU A 220 6.14 -0.06 20.31
CA LEU A 220 6.01 -1.34 19.64
C LEU A 220 5.60 -1.17 18.17
N THR A 221 4.71 -0.23 17.86
CA THR A 221 4.32 0.09 16.48
C THR A 221 5.50 0.64 15.67
N LEU A 222 6.32 1.50 16.26
CA LEU A 222 7.55 1.99 15.63
C LEU A 222 8.58 0.87 15.43
N LEU A 223 8.69 -0.05 16.39
CA LEU A 223 9.51 -1.25 16.23
C LEU A 223 9.04 -2.11 15.05
N LEU A 224 7.72 -2.30 14.91
CA LEU A 224 7.13 -3.00 13.76
C LEU A 224 7.41 -2.27 12.44
N ALA A 225 7.32 -0.94 12.44
CA ALA A 225 7.66 -0.13 11.26
C ALA A 225 9.13 -0.30 10.86
N ALA A 226 10.05 -0.27 11.83
CA ALA A 226 11.47 -0.52 11.59
C ALA A 226 11.73 -1.94 11.05
N ALA A 227 11.12 -2.96 11.67
CA ALA A 227 11.21 -4.35 11.22
C ALA A 227 10.65 -4.52 9.79
N GLY A 228 9.50 -3.90 9.50
CA GLY A 228 8.90 -3.87 8.17
C GLY A 228 9.81 -3.21 7.14
N PHE A 229 10.42 -2.06 7.49
CA PHE A 229 11.39 -1.39 6.63
C PHE A 229 12.59 -2.30 6.31
N VAL A 230 13.19 -2.89 7.32
CA VAL A 230 14.32 -3.82 7.16
C VAL A 230 13.91 -5.00 6.28
N ALA A 231 12.76 -5.60 6.52
CA ALA A 231 12.23 -6.68 5.68
C ALA A 231 12.03 -6.23 4.23
N ALA A 232 11.46 -5.04 4.01
CA ALA A 232 11.28 -4.47 2.68
C ALA A 232 12.60 -4.23 1.94
N VAL A 233 13.64 -3.81 2.64
CA VAL A 233 14.95 -3.52 2.04
C VAL A 233 15.76 -4.79 1.77
N LEU A 234 15.81 -5.70 2.74
CA LEU A 234 16.71 -6.86 2.68
C LEU A 234 16.12 -8.07 1.95
N THR A 235 14.79 -8.23 1.87
CA THR A 235 14.20 -9.41 1.24
C THR A 235 14.50 -9.46 -0.26
N PRO A 236 15.25 -10.44 -0.76
CA PRO A 236 15.50 -10.60 -2.18
C PRO A 236 14.23 -11.05 -2.90
N ARG A 237 14.16 -10.73 -4.19
CA ARG A 237 13.11 -11.27 -5.06
C ARG A 237 13.37 -12.75 -5.30
N ARG A 238 12.35 -13.58 -5.19
CA ARG A 238 12.45 -14.96 -5.60
C ARG A 238 12.55 -14.98 -7.14
N THR A 239 13.72 -15.24 -7.65
CA THR A 239 13.88 -15.59 -9.06
C THR A 239 13.20 -16.94 -9.24
N ARG A 240 11.97 -16.95 -9.78
CA ARG A 240 11.46 -18.21 -10.32
C ARG A 240 12.46 -18.59 -11.41
N PRO A 241 13.03 -19.82 -11.40
CA PRO A 241 13.73 -20.27 -12.58
C PRO A 241 12.75 -20.06 -13.73
N ILE A 242 13.15 -19.26 -14.71
CA ILE A 242 12.42 -19.20 -15.96
C ILE A 242 12.52 -20.66 -16.41
N PHE A 243 11.44 -21.42 -16.22
CA PHE A 243 11.29 -22.66 -16.93
C PHE A 243 11.41 -22.20 -18.37
N ARG A 244 12.61 -22.35 -18.89
CA ARG A 244 12.87 -22.32 -20.31
C ARG A 244 11.91 -23.39 -20.83
N ARG A 245 10.72 -22.92 -21.23
CA ARG A 245 9.89 -23.70 -22.10
C ARG A 245 10.89 -24.06 -23.21
N ARG A 246 11.48 -25.22 -23.11
CA ARG A 246 12.06 -25.87 -24.26
C ARG A 246 10.89 -25.90 -25.22
N THR A 247 10.74 -24.84 -26.01
CA THR A 247 10.21 -25.04 -27.33
C THR A 247 11.15 -26.13 -27.87
N THR A 248 10.74 -27.38 -27.77
CA THR A 248 11.11 -28.36 -28.72
C THR A 248 10.73 -27.65 -30.04
N HIS A 249 11.69 -26.92 -30.60
CA HIS A 249 11.70 -26.76 -32.02
C HIS A 249 11.69 -28.20 -32.50
N GLU A 250 10.50 -28.73 -32.67
CA GLU A 250 10.29 -29.80 -33.60
C GLU A 250 11.05 -29.31 -34.82
N VAL A 251 12.19 -29.92 -35.05
CA VAL A 251 12.95 -29.72 -36.27
C VAL A 251 11.99 -30.21 -37.32
N VAL A 252 11.11 -29.30 -37.78
CA VAL A 252 10.33 -29.51 -39.00
C VAL A 252 11.39 -29.75 -40.05
N ALA A 253 11.53 -31.02 -40.41
CA ALA A 253 12.41 -31.41 -41.49
C ALA A 253 12.15 -30.43 -42.68
N PRO A 254 13.19 -29.86 -43.28
CA PRO A 254 13.00 -28.92 -44.36
C PRO A 254 12.09 -29.58 -45.38
N ALA A 255 10.93 -28.95 -45.66
CA ALA A 255 10.02 -29.40 -46.66
C ALA A 255 10.80 -29.59 -47.98
N PRO A 256 10.57 -30.68 -48.72
CA PRO A 256 11.26 -30.92 -49.98
C PRO A 256 11.11 -29.70 -50.87
N ALA A 257 12.24 -29.22 -51.40
CA ALA A 257 12.30 -28.03 -52.26
C ALA A 257 11.27 -28.13 -53.38
N GLY A 258 10.17 -27.38 -53.23
CA GLY A 258 9.21 -27.21 -54.32
C GLY A 258 9.85 -26.50 -55.52
N PRO A 259 9.31 -26.66 -56.73
CA PRO A 259 9.90 -26.10 -57.94
C PRO A 259 10.09 -24.57 -57.79
N ALA A 260 11.28 -24.13 -58.23
CA ALA A 260 11.70 -22.74 -58.09
C ALA A 260 10.73 -21.79 -58.82
N ILE A 261 10.03 -20.98 -58.07
CA ILE A 261 9.19 -19.90 -58.60
C ILE A 261 10.13 -18.80 -59.15
N PRO A 262 10.01 -18.41 -60.44
CA PRO A 262 10.84 -17.35 -61.03
C PRO A 262 10.59 -16.03 -60.24
N ARG A 263 11.67 -15.42 -59.78
CA ARG A 263 11.60 -14.10 -59.12
C ARG A 263 11.15 -13.04 -60.14
N PRO A 264 10.10 -12.25 -59.87
CA PRO A 264 9.77 -11.13 -60.75
C PRO A 264 10.89 -10.10 -60.73
N ALA A 265 11.18 -9.58 -61.92
CA ALA A 265 12.20 -8.55 -62.11
C ALA A 265 11.93 -7.33 -61.24
N ARG A 266 12.94 -6.89 -60.47
CA ARG A 266 12.90 -5.65 -59.73
C ARG A 266 12.84 -4.47 -60.69
N THR A 267 11.64 -4.00 -61.01
CA THR A 267 11.45 -2.67 -61.58
C THR A 267 11.63 -1.65 -60.46
N GLY A 268 12.61 -0.77 -60.64
CA GLY A 268 12.95 0.27 -59.68
C GLY A 268 11.79 1.22 -59.45
N PHE A 269 11.40 1.36 -58.17
CA PHE A 269 10.59 2.46 -57.67
C PHE A 269 11.51 3.32 -56.80
N VAL A 270 12.26 4.19 -57.49
CA VAL A 270 12.98 5.29 -56.84
C VAL A 270 12.15 6.53 -57.04
N SER A 271 12.03 7.32 -55.96
CA SER A 271 11.54 8.70 -55.93
C SER A 271 10.04 8.92 -55.88
N ALA A 272 9.52 9.08 -54.65
CA ALA A 272 8.55 10.15 -54.35
C ALA A 272 8.28 10.23 -52.82
N TRP A 273 9.24 10.66 -52.04
CA TRP A 273 8.96 11.21 -50.67
C TRP A 273 9.99 12.30 -50.32
N LYS A 274 9.91 13.42 -51.08
CA LYS A 274 10.45 14.71 -50.64
C LYS A 274 9.31 15.71 -50.77
N GLY A 275 8.77 16.14 -49.66
CA GLY A 275 7.87 17.30 -49.64
C GLY A 275 6.67 17.18 -48.71
N VAL A 276 6.85 17.09 -47.37
CA VAL A 276 5.93 17.71 -46.40
C VAL A 276 6.75 18.00 -45.14
N ALA A 277 7.43 19.11 -45.17
CA ALA A 277 7.91 19.75 -43.97
C ALA A 277 7.84 21.27 -44.24
N ARG A 278 6.71 21.89 -43.82
CA ARG A 278 6.49 23.31 -43.56
C ARG A 278 5.01 23.66 -43.73
N ALA A 279 4.26 23.63 -42.63
CA ALA A 279 3.24 24.56 -42.27
C ALA A 279 2.95 24.38 -40.74
#